data_061069f8e6806b7f8efe0026fce99dac
#
_entry.id   061069f8e6806b7f8efe0026fce99dac
#
_cell.length_a   1.000
_cell.length_b   1.000
_cell.length_c   1.000
_cell.angle_alpha   90.00
_cell.angle_beta   90.00
_cell.angle_gamma   90.00
#
_symmetry.space_group_name_H-M   'P 1'
#
loop_
_entity.id
_entity.type
_entity.pdbx_description
1 polymer ?
#
loop_
_entity_poly.entity_id
_entity_poly.type
_entity_poly.pdbx_seq_one_letter_code
_entity_poly.pdbx_strand_id
1 'polypeptide(L)'
;HFKKFKIVQNKDYKTTNMVHSFFKVSRFVSKNLPIIICYSDIIFDKKIYQNLAKVKGSGLLLYSKWLQLWKKRMSIKKIKNDAENLVIKNGMIKEIGGSLLFNKLPKYQYTGIIKLTYKDFTNLKKIYFKKKDYNIDFTTFLNLAIKLKELKLKSIITNRFWFEIDNRTDVEIFKNFLNKKWLFGLLENQGVAKVIML
;
A
#
# COMPACT_ATOMS: atom_id res chain seq x y z
N HIS A 1 7.16 -8.40 -21.68
CA HIS A 1 5.91 -9.11 -22.00
C HIS A 1 4.94 -9.02 -20.83
N PHE A 2 4.05 -8.03 -20.84
CA PHE A 2 2.92 -7.96 -19.91
C PHE A 2 1.86 -8.98 -20.35
N LYS A 3 1.98 -10.22 -19.90
CA LYS A 3 0.96 -11.25 -20.15
C LYS A 3 -0.25 -10.99 -19.28
N LYS A 4 -1.35 -10.49 -19.88
CA LYS A 4 -2.72 -10.46 -19.34
C LYS A 4 -2.94 -9.64 -18.08
N PHE A 5 -2.92 -8.32 -18.18
CA PHE A 5 -3.58 -7.45 -17.21
C PHE A 5 -4.98 -7.04 -17.68
N LYS A 6 -5.84 -6.66 -16.74
CA LYS A 6 -7.16 -6.10 -17.01
C LYS A 6 -7.20 -4.69 -16.48
N ILE A 7 -7.60 -3.75 -17.33
CA ILE A 7 -7.84 -2.36 -16.95
C ILE A 7 -9.31 -2.22 -16.56
N VAL A 8 -9.57 -1.64 -15.39
CA VAL A 8 -10.90 -1.27 -14.92
C VAL A 8 -10.92 0.23 -14.68
N GLN A 9 -11.59 0.94 -15.55
CA GLN A 9 -11.67 2.39 -15.45
C GLN A 9 -12.66 2.82 -14.36
N ASN A 10 -12.24 3.74 -13.51
CA ASN A 10 -13.11 4.47 -12.61
C ASN A 10 -13.59 5.76 -13.33
N LYS A 11 -14.79 5.76 -13.89
CA LYS A 11 -15.36 6.93 -14.58
C LYS A 11 -15.69 8.07 -13.60
N ASP A 12 -15.89 7.75 -12.33
CA ASP A 12 -16.29 8.70 -11.29
C ASP A 12 -15.07 9.22 -10.48
N TYR A 13 -13.86 9.13 -11.05
CA TYR A 13 -12.60 9.44 -10.35
C TYR A 13 -12.52 10.87 -9.79
N LYS A 14 -13.27 11.82 -10.38
CA LYS A 14 -13.29 13.22 -9.93
C LYS A 14 -14.07 13.41 -8.61
N THR A 15 -15.00 12.51 -8.30
CA THR A 15 -15.89 12.60 -7.13
C THR A 15 -15.72 11.45 -6.14
N THR A 16 -14.77 10.54 -6.42
CA THR A 16 -14.49 9.36 -5.61
C THR A 16 -12.99 9.24 -5.35
N ASN A 17 -12.62 8.43 -4.37
CA ASN A 17 -11.22 8.20 -4.04
C ASN A 17 -10.79 6.76 -4.38
N MET A 18 -9.54 6.45 -4.06
CA MET A 18 -8.83 5.20 -4.35
C MET A 18 -9.59 3.95 -3.87
N VAL A 19 -10.27 4.00 -2.70
CA VAL A 19 -11.12 2.91 -2.18
C VAL A 19 -12.24 2.54 -3.15
N HIS A 20 -12.84 3.54 -3.82
CA HIS A 20 -13.85 3.29 -4.83
C HIS A 20 -13.28 2.53 -6.04
N SER A 21 -12.13 2.96 -6.53
CA SER A 21 -11.40 2.29 -7.62
C SER A 21 -11.06 0.84 -7.25
N PHE A 22 -10.61 0.60 -6.01
CA PHE A 22 -10.31 -0.72 -5.49
C PHE A 22 -11.53 -1.66 -5.57
N PHE A 23 -12.73 -1.20 -5.18
CA PHE A 23 -13.89 -2.09 -5.22
C PHE A 23 -14.50 -2.28 -6.62
N LYS A 24 -14.20 -1.41 -7.60
CA LYS A 24 -14.60 -1.65 -9.00
C LYS A 24 -13.98 -2.93 -9.59
N VAL A 25 -12.84 -3.40 -9.08
CA VAL A 25 -12.20 -4.65 -9.53
C VAL A 25 -12.74 -5.91 -8.85
N SER A 26 -13.75 -5.81 -7.98
CA SER A 26 -14.28 -6.92 -7.15
C SER A 26 -14.63 -8.17 -7.96
N ARG A 27 -15.14 -8.03 -9.18
CA ARG A 27 -15.52 -9.15 -10.06
C ARG A 27 -14.33 -10.01 -10.52
N PHE A 28 -13.12 -9.49 -10.38
CA PHE A 28 -11.90 -10.20 -10.80
C PHE A 28 -11.15 -10.82 -9.63
N VAL A 29 -11.61 -10.60 -8.40
CA VAL A 29 -11.00 -11.15 -7.19
C VAL A 29 -11.33 -12.63 -7.07
N SER A 30 -10.31 -13.46 -6.86
CA SER A 30 -10.45 -14.90 -6.67
C SER A 30 -10.55 -15.26 -5.19
N LYS A 31 -11.41 -16.23 -4.87
CA LYS A 31 -11.54 -16.78 -3.50
C LYS A 31 -10.29 -17.54 -3.05
N ASN A 32 -9.57 -18.13 -4.01
CA ASN A 32 -8.49 -19.08 -3.77
C ASN A 32 -7.09 -18.45 -3.77
N LEU A 33 -6.99 -17.17 -4.10
CA LEU A 33 -5.70 -16.48 -4.18
C LEU A 33 -5.67 -15.26 -3.24
N PRO A 34 -4.53 -14.98 -2.61
CA PRO A 34 -4.36 -13.73 -1.88
C PRO A 34 -4.45 -12.54 -2.84
N ILE A 35 -4.95 -11.43 -2.33
CA ILE A 35 -5.08 -10.18 -3.06
C ILE A 35 -3.93 -9.30 -2.59
N ILE A 36 -3.08 -8.84 -3.52
CA ILE A 36 -2.06 -7.85 -3.24
C ILE A 36 -2.47 -6.56 -3.94
N ILE A 37 -2.55 -5.49 -3.18
CA ILE A 37 -2.85 -4.14 -3.64
C ILE A 37 -1.56 -3.36 -3.61
N CYS A 38 -1.26 -2.66 -4.71
CA CYS A 38 -0.12 -1.78 -4.83
C CYS A 38 -0.58 -0.41 -5.35
N TYR A 39 -0.03 0.66 -4.82
CA TYR A 39 -0.14 1.96 -5.45
C TYR A 39 0.63 1.98 -6.76
N SER A 40 0.19 2.79 -7.74
CA SER A 40 0.74 2.79 -9.09
C SER A 40 2.02 3.61 -9.24
N ASP A 41 2.31 4.46 -8.27
CA ASP A 41 3.45 5.40 -8.21
C ASP A 41 4.66 4.86 -7.44
N ILE A 42 4.67 3.57 -7.10
CA ILE A 42 5.74 2.93 -6.34
C ILE A 42 6.59 1.98 -7.18
N ILE A 43 7.88 1.96 -6.89
CA ILE A 43 8.86 1.03 -7.47
C ILE A 43 9.53 0.27 -6.32
N PHE A 44 9.62 -1.05 -6.43
CA PHE A 44 10.14 -1.88 -5.35
C PHE A 44 10.80 -3.17 -5.81
N ASP A 45 11.66 -3.76 -4.95
CA ASP A 45 12.31 -5.06 -5.19
C ASP A 45 11.26 -6.18 -5.29
N LYS A 46 11.32 -6.98 -6.37
CA LYS A 46 10.41 -8.11 -6.60
C LYS A 46 10.34 -9.11 -5.44
N LYS A 47 11.40 -9.25 -4.64
CA LYS A 47 11.40 -10.11 -3.45
C LYS A 47 10.41 -9.63 -2.38
N ILE A 48 10.04 -8.35 -2.37
CA ILE A 48 8.97 -7.83 -1.50
C ILE A 48 7.66 -8.53 -1.81
N TYR A 49 7.28 -8.58 -3.08
CA TYR A 49 6.06 -9.25 -3.53
C TYR A 49 6.08 -10.74 -3.21
N GLN A 50 7.19 -11.42 -3.51
CA GLN A 50 7.35 -12.86 -3.25
C GLN A 50 7.25 -13.20 -1.76
N ASN A 51 7.85 -12.38 -0.90
CA ASN A 51 7.79 -12.56 0.54
C ASN A 51 6.38 -12.28 1.09
N LEU A 52 5.74 -11.21 0.61
CA LEU A 52 4.39 -10.84 1.01
C LEU A 52 3.37 -11.93 0.66
N ALA A 53 3.50 -12.52 -0.52
CA ALA A 53 2.62 -13.61 -0.96
C ALA A 53 2.64 -14.83 0.00
N LYS A 54 3.78 -15.12 0.62
CA LYS A 54 3.98 -16.23 1.57
C LYS A 54 3.44 -15.97 2.98
N VAL A 55 3.17 -14.72 3.34
CA VAL A 55 2.67 -14.37 4.68
C VAL A 55 1.28 -14.98 4.90
N LYS A 56 1.04 -15.66 6.00
CA LYS A 56 -0.29 -16.15 6.37
C LYS A 56 -1.16 -14.98 6.85
N GLY A 57 -2.38 -14.87 6.29
CA GLY A 57 -3.36 -13.82 6.63
C GLY A 57 -3.09 -12.50 5.88
N SER A 58 -3.78 -11.45 6.31
CA SER A 58 -3.64 -10.10 5.78
C SER A 58 -2.49 -9.35 6.46
N GLY A 59 -1.84 -8.46 5.71
CA GLY A 59 -0.71 -7.72 6.23
C GLY A 59 -0.41 -6.44 5.46
N LEU A 60 0.13 -5.47 6.18
CA LEU A 60 0.53 -4.17 5.68
C LEU A 60 2.05 -4.14 5.56
N LEU A 61 2.56 -3.78 4.39
CA LEU A 61 4.00 -3.64 4.18
C LEU A 61 4.48 -2.28 4.70
N LEU A 62 5.54 -2.33 5.50
CA LEU A 62 6.13 -1.18 6.17
C LEU A 62 7.61 -1.06 5.80
N TYR A 63 8.06 0.15 5.49
CA TYR A 63 9.45 0.41 5.14
C TYR A 63 10.24 0.96 6.33
N SER A 64 11.35 0.28 6.67
CA SER A 64 12.16 0.65 7.83
C SER A 64 13.14 1.79 7.56
N LYS A 65 13.52 2.03 6.29
CA LYS A 65 14.47 3.07 5.89
C LYS A 65 13.77 4.30 5.28
N TRP A 66 12.48 4.44 5.49
CA TRP A 66 11.66 5.49 4.88
C TRP A 66 12.17 6.90 5.18
N LEU A 67 12.55 7.18 6.43
CA LEU A 67 13.00 8.52 6.83
C LEU A 67 14.31 8.92 6.15
N GLN A 68 15.24 7.96 5.98
CA GLN A 68 16.49 8.21 5.24
C GLN A 68 16.22 8.52 3.76
N LEU A 69 15.23 7.85 3.18
CA LEU A 69 14.81 8.07 1.81
C LEU A 69 14.11 9.43 1.66
N TRP A 70 13.13 9.72 2.50
CA TRP A 70 12.35 10.96 2.44
C TRP A 70 13.19 12.22 2.70
N LYS A 71 14.21 12.15 3.57
CA LYS A 71 15.18 13.25 3.75
C LYS A 71 15.96 13.61 2.47
N LYS A 72 16.04 12.72 1.49
CA LYS A 72 16.64 13.02 0.17
C LYS A 72 15.65 13.70 -0.78
N ARG A 73 14.36 13.57 -0.53
CA ARG A 73 13.26 14.07 -1.37
C ARG A 73 12.72 15.42 -0.87
N MET A 74 12.69 15.62 0.45
CA MET A 74 12.00 16.77 1.04
C MET A 74 12.58 17.21 2.39
N SER A 75 12.22 18.44 2.81
CA SER A 75 12.60 18.96 4.11
C SER A 75 11.92 18.23 5.27
N ILE A 76 12.51 18.32 6.48
CA ILE A 76 11.93 17.67 7.68
C ILE A 76 10.54 18.21 8.04
N LYS A 77 10.27 19.49 7.77
CA LYS A 77 8.95 20.10 7.95
C LYS A 77 7.90 19.42 7.05
N LYS A 78 8.24 19.24 5.77
CA LYS A 78 7.37 18.56 4.81
C LYS A 78 7.17 17.09 5.18
N ILE A 79 8.24 16.38 5.59
CA ILE A 79 8.16 14.99 6.08
C ILE A 79 7.15 14.87 7.23
N LYS A 80 7.16 15.80 8.19
CA LYS A 80 6.23 15.76 9.32
C LYS A 80 4.77 16.01 8.92
N ASN A 81 4.54 16.79 7.88
CA ASN A 81 3.20 17.04 7.37
C ASN A 81 2.65 15.87 6.55
N ASP A 82 3.53 15.16 5.81
CA ASP A 82 3.13 14.08 4.91
C ASP A 82 3.13 12.71 5.59
N ALA A 83 3.93 12.52 6.65
CA ALA A 83 3.99 11.26 7.37
C ALA A 83 2.70 10.99 8.15
N GLU A 84 2.19 9.77 8.00
CA GLU A 84 0.98 9.33 8.67
C GLU A 84 1.28 8.64 9.99
N ASN A 85 0.33 8.73 10.92
CA ASN A 85 0.39 7.99 12.19
C ASN A 85 0.35 6.48 11.94
N LEU A 86 1.14 5.74 12.73
CA LEU A 86 1.20 4.28 12.68
C LEU A 86 1.45 3.71 14.07
N VAL A 87 0.49 2.95 14.59
CA VAL A 87 0.60 2.26 15.88
C VAL A 87 0.64 0.75 15.65
N ILE A 88 1.70 0.12 16.17
CA ILE A 88 1.89 -1.34 16.10
C ILE A 88 1.95 -1.89 17.53
N LYS A 89 1.18 -2.95 17.82
CA LYS A 89 1.24 -3.69 19.08
C LYS A 89 1.24 -5.19 18.80
N ASN A 90 2.22 -5.90 19.35
CA ASN A 90 2.38 -7.36 19.19
C ASN A 90 2.37 -7.79 17.71
N GLY A 91 3.10 -7.07 16.83
CA GLY A 91 3.18 -7.37 15.40
C GLY A 91 1.92 -7.07 14.59
N MET A 92 0.90 -6.45 15.20
CA MET A 92 -0.37 -6.11 14.56
C MET A 92 -0.53 -4.60 14.46
N ILE A 93 -1.05 -4.14 13.33
CA ILE A 93 -1.44 -2.73 13.14
C ILE A 93 -2.66 -2.44 14.01
N LYS A 94 -2.58 -1.39 14.83
CA LYS A 94 -3.66 -0.90 15.68
C LYS A 94 -4.26 0.38 15.16
N GLU A 95 -3.41 1.24 14.58
CA GLU A 95 -3.83 2.47 13.93
C GLU A 95 -2.96 2.74 12.73
N ILE A 96 -3.54 3.35 11.71
CA ILE A 96 -2.87 3.81 10.50
C ILE A 96 -3.57 5.05 9.95
N GLY A 97 -2.82 5.97 9.36
CA GLY A 97 -3.36 7.18 8.74
C GLY A 97 -3.59 8.32 9.72
N GLY A 98 -3.94 9.47 9.16
CA GLY A 98 -4.15 10.69 9.91
C GLY A 98 -2.86 11.36 10.38
N SER A 99 -3.02 12.47 11.10
CA SER A 99 -1.91 13.30 11.57
C SER A 99 -1.07 12.56 12.60
N LEU A 100 0.21 12.94 12.68
CA LEU A 100 1.16 12.36 13.64
C LEU A 100 0.72 12.65 15.08
N LEU A 101 0.64 11.60 15.88
CA LEU A 101 0.42 11.74 17.33
C LEU A 101 1.63 12.40 17.99
N PHE A 102 1.38 13.46 18.77
CA PHE A 102 2.42 14.22 19.49
C PHE A 102 3.56 14.71 18.56
N ASN A 103 3.28 14.94 17.28
CA ASN A 103 4.28 15.36 16.28
C ASN A 103 5.49 14.40 16.17
N LYS A 104 5.31 13.13 16.57
CA LYS A 104 6.35 12.10 16.59
C LYS A 104 6.31 11.27 15.31
N LEU A 105 7.43 11.25 14.60
CA LEU A 105 7.59 10.42 13.41
C LEU A 105 7.48 8.92 13.74
N PRO A 106 6.76 8.13 12.96
CA PRO A 106 6.63 6.69 13.17
C PRO A 106 7.97 5.99 12.89
N LYS A 107 8.20 4.85 13.54
CA LYS A 107 9.40 4.03 13.30
C LYS A 107 9.43 3.47 11.88
N TYR A 108 8.28 3.19 11.30
CA TYR A 108 8.08 2.63 9.97
C TYR A 108 7.03 3.44 9.22
N GLN A 109 7.09 3.44 7.89
CA GLN A 109 6.09 4.09 7.04
C GLN A 109 5.38 3.03 6.18
N TYR A 110 4.09 3.22 5.96
CA TYR A 110 3.31 2.44 5.01
C TYR A 110 3.82 2.68 3.59
N THR A 111 3.84 1.63 2.80
CA THR A 111 4.49 1.62 1.48
C THR A 111 3.52 1.69 0.30
N GLY A 112 2.23 1.81 0.53
CA GLY A 112 1.24 1.63 -0.54
C GLY A 112 1.02 0.15 -0.93
N ILE A 113 1.58 -0.81 -0.16
CA ILE A 113 1.42 -2.24 -0.47
C ILE A 113 0.73 -2.95 0.68
N ILE A 114 -0.37 -3.64 0.36
CA ILE A 114 -1.15 -4.42 1.32
C ILE A 114 -1.51 -5.79 0.72
N LYS A 115 -1.45 -6.83 1.55
CA LYS A 115 -2.00 -8.15 1.25
C LYS A 115 -3.29 -8.36 2.01
N LEU A 116 -4.32 -8.83 1.33
CA LEU A 116 -5.60 -9.21 1.93
C LEU A 116 -5.91 -10.68 1.67
N THR A 117 -6.52 -11.34 2.66
CA THR A 117 -7.25 -12.57 2.41
C THR A 117 -8.58 -12.26 1.72
N TYR A 118 -9.17 -13.23 1.05
CA TYR A 118 -10.51 -13.07 0.46
C TYR A 118 -11.57 -12.71 1.52
N LYS A 119 -11.48 -13.30 2.72
CA LYS A 119 -12.36 -12.98 3.86
C LYS A 119 -12.28 -11.50 4.23
N ASP A 120 -11.06 -10.99 4.43
CA ASP A 120 -10.87 -9.59 4.81
C ASP A 120 -11.30 -8.62 3.70
N PHE A 121 -11.01 -8.97 2.43
CA PHE A 121 -11.54 -8.24 1.29
C PHE A 121 -13.08 -8.15 1.30
N THR A 122 -13.75 -9.27 1.61
CA THR A 122 -15.22 -9.32 1.65
C THR A 122 -15.76 -8.47 2.80
N ASN A 123 -15.11 -8.48 3.97
CA ASN A 123 -15.48 -7.64 5.10
C ASN A 123 -15.31 -6.15 4.76
N LEU A 124 -14.17 -5.77 4.19
CA LEU A 124 -13.92 -4.40 3.72
C LEU A 124 -14.99 -3.96 2.72
N LYS A 125 -15.34 -4.81 1.76
CA LYS A 125 -16.38 -4.53 0.78
C LYS A 125 -17.72 -4.23 1.45
N LYS A 126 -18.12 -5.03 2.46
CA LYS A 126 -19.36 -4.80 3.21
C LYS A 126 -19.35 -3.46 3.94
N ILE A 127 -18.24 -3.12 4.61
CA ILE A 127 -18.08 -1.83 5.31
C ILE A 127 -18.23 -0.67 4.33
N TYR A 128 -17.53 -0.73 3.19
CA TYR A 128 -17.54 0.31 2.18
C TYR A 128 -18.96 0.61 1.66
N PHE A 129 -19.68 -0.43 1.22
CA PHE A 129 -21.03 -0.26 0.69
C PHE A 129 -22.06 0.13 1.74
N LYS A 130 -21.84 -0.25 3.01
CA LYS A 130 -22.70 0.19 4.14
C LYS A 130 -22.48 1.67 4.48
N LYS A 131 -21.22 2.14 4.47
CA LYS A 131 -20.85 3.52 4.81
C LYS A 131 -21.24 4.52 3.73
N LYS A 132 -21.15 4.14 2.45
CA LYS A 132 -21.43 4.98 1.28
C LYS A 132 -20.56 6.25 1.22
N ASP A 133 -19.41 6.24 1.87
CA ASP A 133 -18.42 7.30 1.77
C ASP A 133 -17.48 6.99 0.59
N TYR A 134 -17.84 7.52 -0.58
CA TYR A 134 -17.11 7.23 -1.81
C TYR A 134 -15.81 8.04 -1.96
N ASN A 135 -15.61 9.04 -1.10
CA ASN A 135 -14.42 9.88 -1.11
C ASN A 135 -13.41 9.57 0.01
N ILE A 136 -13.66 8.52 0.79
CA ILE A 136 -12.74 8.10 1.84
C ILE A 136 -11.39 7.68 1.26
N ASP A 137 -10.28 8.17 1.84
CA ASP A 137 -8.94 7.73 1.49
C ASP A 137 -8.63 6.32 2.03
N PHE A 138 -7.56 5.70 1.51
CA PHE A 138 -7.32 4.28 1.75
C PHE A 138 -6.87 4.00 3.19
N THR A 139 -6.01 4.84 3.78
CA THR A 139 -5.50 4.64 5.14
C THR A 139 -6.56 4.93 6.19
N THR A 140 -7.38 5.96 6.02
CA THR A 140 -8.57 6.23 6.85
C THR A 140 -9.56 5.07 6.79
N PHE A 141 -9.79 4.50 5.60
CA PHE A 141 -10.68 3.35 5.45
C PHE A 141 -10.15 2.09 6.16
N LEU A 142 -8.86 1.78 6.02
CA LEU A 142 -8.24 0.67 6.73
C LEU A 142 -8.32 0.86 8.24
N ASN A 143 -8.05 2.08 8.73
CA ASN A 143 -8.14 2.41 10.15
C ASN A 143 -9.56 2.23 10.71
N LEU A 144 -10.56 2.66 9.95
CA LEU A 144 -11.97 2.42 10.28
C LEU A 144 -12.26 0.93 10.44
N ALA A 145 -11.83 0.10 9.49
CA ALA A 145 -12.07 -1.34 9.52
C ALA A 145 -11.33 -2.03 10.69
N ILE A 146 -10.13 -1.55 11.06
CA ILE A 146 -9.39 -2.01 12.23
C ILE A 146 -10.13 -1.65 13.52
N LYS A 147 -10.60 -0.42 13.66
CA LYS A 147 -11.38 0.04 14.82
C LYS A 147 -12.70 -0.71 15.00
N LEU A 148 -13.35 -1.05 13.90
CA LEU A 148 -14.55 -1.91 13.88
C LEU A 148 -14.24 -3.39 14.18
N LYS A 149 -12.96 -3.79 14.35
CA LYS A 149 -12.51 -5.17 14.55
C LYS A 149 -12.81 -6.11 13.36
N GLU A 150 -13.13 -5.56 12.19
CA GLU A 150 -13.44 -6.30 10.96
C GLU A 150 -12.21 -6.60 10.12
N LEU A 151 -11.09 -5.95 10.42
CA LEU A 151 -9.80 -6.14 9.75
C LEU A 151 -8.67 -6.33 10.77
N LYS A 152 -7.88 -7.38 10.58
CA LYS A 152 -6.66 -7.62 11.35
C LYS A 152 -5.46 -7.65 10.39
N LEU A 153 -4.56 -6.66 10.49
CA LEU A 153 -3.38 -6.55 9.65
C LEU A 153 -2.10 -6.85 10.46
N LYS A 154 -1.29 -7.77 9.96
CA LYS A 154 0.08 -7.97 10.44
C LYS A 154 0.97 -6.82 9.94
N SER A 155 1.89 -6.36 10.77
CA SER A 155 2.98 -5.49 10.33
C SER A 155 4.06 -6.33 9.64
N ILE A 156 4.33 -6.07 8.35
CA ILE A 156 5.34 -6.77 7.56
C ILE A 156 6.44 -5.77 7.25
N ILE A 157 7.57 -5.89 7.93
CA ILE A 157 8.64 -4.90 7.83
C ILE A 157 9.63 -5.32 6.76
N THR A 158 10.02 -4.37 5.90
CA THR A 158 11.06 -4.55 4.89
C THR A 158 12.11 -3.44 4.96
N ASN A 159 13.35 -3.78 4.62
CA ASN A 159 14.44 -2.85 4.34
C ASN A 159 14.91 -2.95 2.88
N ARG A 160 14.22 -3.76 2.05
CA ARG A 160 14.49 -3.89 0.61
C ARG A 160 14.11 -2.63 -0.11
N PHE A 161 14.69 -2.43 -1.26
CA PHE A 161 14.43 -1.24 -2.06
C PHE A 161 12.94 -1.02 -2.29
N TRP A 162 12.49 0.19 -1.96
CA TRP A 162 11.18 0.75 -2.20
C TRP A 162 11.33 2.24 -2.45
N PHE A 163 10.61 2.78 -3.42
CA PHE A 163 10.62 4.18 -3.79
C PHE A 163 9.24 4.58 -4.31
N GLU A 164 8.84 5.80 -4.03
CA GLU A 164 7.59 6.43 -4.46
C GLU A 164 7.92 7.65 -5.32
N ILE A 165 7.20 7.82 -6.42
CA ILE A 165 7.42 8.90 -7.39
C ILE A 165 6.18 9.79 -7.42
N ASP A 166 6.19 10.90 -6.68
CA ASP A 166 5.09 11.86 -6.61
C ASP A 166 5.26 13.01 -7.59
N ASN A 167 6.49 13.31 -7.98
CA ASN A 167 6.83 14.47 -8.78
C ASN A 167 8.09 14.28 -9.63
N ARG A 168 8.41 15.27 -10.48
CA ARG A 168 9.59 15.21 -11.37
C ARG A 168 10.92 15.13 -10.61
N THR A 169 11.03 15.79 -9.47
CA THR A 169 12.26 15.72 -8.63
C THR A 169 12.50 14.30 -8.15
N ASP A 170 11.45 13.56 -7.81
CA ASP A 170 11.57 12.15 -7.41
C ASP A 170 12.12 11.29 -8.55
N VAL A 171 11.74 11.58 -9.80
CA VAL A 171 12.29 10.89 -10.98
C VAL A 171 13.81 11.09 -11.07
N GLU A 172 14.30 12.32 -10.88
CA GLU A 172 15.74 12.59 -10.93
C GLU A 172 16.50 11.93 -9.78
N ILE A 173 15.93 11.98 -8.57
CA ILE A 173 16.50 11.25 -7.43
C ILE A 173 16.53 9.75 -7.71
N PHE A 174 15.45 9.21 -8.29
CA PHE A 174 15.35 7.80 -8.63
C PHE A 174 16.38 7.38 -9.67
N LYS A 175 16.64 8.18 -10.72
CA LYS A 175 17.69 7.91 -11.71
C LYS A 175 19.06 7.69 -11.06
N ASN A 176 19.38 8.42 -9.99
CA ASN A 176 20.62 8.26 -9.23
C ASN A 176 20.71 6.91 -8.48
N PHE A 177 19.58 6.29 -8.19
CA PHE A 177 19.54 4.92 -7.66
C PHE A 177 19.70 3.87 -8.76
N LEU A 178 19.24 4.15 -10.01
CA LEU A 178 19.38 3.25 -11.16
C LEU A 178 20.82 2.93 -11.52
N ASN A 179 21.69 3.94 -11.46
CA ASN A 179 23.12 3.80 -11.78
C ASN A 179 23.88 2.88 -10.81
N LYS A 180 23.22 2.37 -9.75
CA LYS A 180 23.77 1.45 -8.76
C LYS A 180 23.28 0.00 -8.90
N LYS A 181 23.24 -0.58 -10.11
CA LYS A 181 23.01 -2.04 -10.35
C LYS A 181 21.76 -2.72 -9.75
N TRP A 182 20.63 -2.02 -9.46
CA TRP A 182 19.55 -2.60 -8.67
C TRP A 182 18.25 -2.92 -9.43
N LEU A 183 18.13 -2.62 -10.71
CA LEU A 183 16.82 -2.50 -11.38
C LEU A 183 16.44 -3.56 -12.41
N PHE A 184 17.17 -4.61 -12.58
CA PHE A 184 16.75 -5.71 -13.47
C PHE A 184 16.02 -6.80 -12.69
N GLY A 185 14.71 -6.65 -12.53
CA GLY A 185 13.87 -7.63 -11.86
C GLY A 185 12.43 -7.20 -11.62
N LEU A 186 11.95 -6.20 -12.35
CA LEU A 186 10.58 -5.74 -12.29
C LEU A 186 9.65 -6.73 -13.02
N LEU A 187 8.78 -7.40 -12.23
CA LEU A 187 7.51 -8.00 -12.66
C LEU A 187 7.58 -9.16 -13.65
N GLU A 188 8.17 -10.27 -13.30
CA GLU A 188 7.70 -11.56 -13.78
C GLU A 188 6.58 -12.06 -12.85
N ASN A 189 5.34 -11.95 -13.33
CA ASN A 189 4.15 -12.43 -12.65
C ASN A 189 4.12 -13.96 -12.70
N GLN A 190 4.63 -14.61 -11.67
CA GLN A 190 4.38 -16.02 -11.44
C GLN A 190 3.13 -16.14 -10.59
N GLY A 191 2.00 -16.50 -11.15
CA GLY A 191 0.67 -16.85 -10.67
C GLY A 191 0.33 -17.04 -9.18
N VAL A 192 1.10 -16.49 -8.26
CA VAL A 192 1.02 -16.74 -6.80
C VAL A 192 0.02 -15.83 -6.09
N ALA A 193 -0.39 -14.72 -6.71
CA ALA A 193 -1.37 -13.80 -6.15
C ALA A 193 -2.04 -12.95 -7.24
N LYS A 194 -3.22 -12.40 -6.94
CA LYS A 194 -3.83 -11.32 -7.73
C LYS A 194 -3.27 -9.99 -7.28
N VAL A 195 -2.66 -9.24 -8.19
CA VAL A 195 -2.16 -7.88 -7.93
C VAL A 195 -3.17 -6.87 -8.48
N ILE A 196 -3.51 -5.91 -7.66
CA ILE A 196 -4.37 -4.77 -8.00
C ILE A 196 -3.50 -3.53 -7.85
N MET A 197 -3.32 -2.78 -8.95
CA MET A 197 -2.65 -1.48 -8.93
C MET A 197 -3.70 -0.38 -8.87
N LEU A 198 -3.53 0.57 -7.97
CA LEU A 198 -4.43 1.70 -7.70
C LEU A 198 -3.76 3.02 -8.02
#